data_4a146544220b6caa5e43510150d5b4c7
#
_entry.id   4a146544220b6caa5e43510150d5b4c7
#
_cell.length_a   1.000
_cell.length_b   1.000
_cell.length_c   1.000
_cell.angle_alpha   90.00
_cell.angle_beta   90.00
_cell.angle_gamma   90.00
#
_symmetry.space_group_name_H-M   'P 1'
#
loop_
_entity.id
_entity.type
_entity.pdbx_description
1 polymer ?
#
loop_
_entity_poly.entity_id
_entity_poly.type
_entity_poly.pdbx_seq_one_letter_code
_entity_poly.pdbx_strand_id
1 'polypeptide(L)'
;MRYAHTNIVARDWRALADFYVEALDCEILLPERDHHGDWVGQLTGIAGAAIKGAHLRLPGYGEGGPTLEIFEYNRPSDCPPPALNRYGLAHLAFEVPDVEAARHRFIEAGGSDLGALLTRPVAGAGTITLIYMRDPEGNIVESQRWIE
;
A
#
# COMPACT_ATOMS: atom_id res chain seq x y z
N MET A 1 7.42 -13.82 17.33
CA MET A 1 7.54 -13.20 15.98
C MET A 1 6.22 -12.52 15.67
N ARG A 2 6.23 -11.30 15.10
CA ARG A 2 5.04 -10.60 14.62
C ARG A 2 5.35 -9.92 13.30
N TYR A 3 4.34 -9.73 12.46
CA TYR A 3 4.49 -8.93 11.24
C TYR A 3 4.70 -7.46 11.58
N ALA A 4 5.69 -6.81 10.97
CA ALA A 4 6.06 -5.43 11.29
C ALA A 4 5.51 -4.43 10.28
N HIS A 5 5.86 -4.58 9.00
CA HIS A 5 5.43 -3.66 7.94
C HIS A 5 5.54 -4.29 6.55
N THR A 6 4.86 -3.67 5.58
CA THR A 6 5.13 -3.79 4.15
C THR A 6 5.77 -2.48 3.70
N ASN A 7 6.78 -2.52 2.83
CA ASN A 7 7.38 -1.32 2.24
C ASN A 7 6.95 -1.15 0.78
N ILE A 8 6.62 0.08 0.41
CA ILE A 8 6.46 0.54 -0.98
C ILE A 8 7.55 1.57 -1.26
N VAL A 9 8.28 1.38 -2.36
CA VAL A 9 9.20 2.40 -2.87
C VAL A 9 8.45 3.27 -3.86
N ALA A 10 8.29 4.54 -3.52
CA ALA A 10 7.52 5.53 -4.26
C ALA A 10 8.43 6.46 -5.10
N ARG A 11 7.87 7.07 -6.12
CA ARG A 11 8.48 8.19 -6.87
C ARG A 11 8.34 9.50 -6.10
N ASP A 12 7.19 9.69 -5.47
CA ASP A 12 6.87 10.79 -4.56
C ASP A 12 6.20 10.19 -3.30
N TRP A 13 7.01 9.97 -2.28
CA TRP A 13 6.54 9.32 -1.06
C TRP A 13 5.46 10.13 -0.33
N ARG A 14 5.51 11.47 -0.41
CA ARG A 14 4.55 12.36 0.26
C ARG A 14 3.19 12.25 -0.42
N ALA A 15 3.15 12.43 -1.74
CA ALA A 15 1.92 12.33 -2.51
C ALA A 15 1.27 10.95 -2.36
N LEU A 16 2.08 9.88 -2.36
CA LEU A 16 1.56 8.53 -2.17
C LEU A 16 1.07 8.30 -0.74
N ALA A 17 1.75 8.80 0.29
CA ALA A 17 1.29 8.71 1.67
C ALA A 17 -0.04 9.45 1.87
N ASP A 18 -0.16 10.69 1.36
CA ASP A 18 -1.39 11.48 1.43
C ASP A 18 -2.56 10.75 0.74
N PHE A 19 -2.31 10.08 -0.38
CA PHE A 19 -3.29 9.23 -1.05
C PHE A 19 -3.83 8.12 -0.13
N TYR A 20 -2.94 7.36 0.55
CA TYR A 20 -3.37 6.30 1.47
C TYR A 20 -4.10 6.83 2.70
N VAL A 21 -3.78 8.05 3.15
CA VAL A 21 -4.54 8.74 4.21
C VAL A 21 -5.95 9.06 3.74
N GLU A 22 -6.10 9.65 2.56
CA GLU A 22 -7.39 10.08 2.01
C GLU A 22 -8.27 8.90 1.59
N ALA A 23 -7.70 7.95 0.85
CA ALA A 23 -8.45 6.84 0.27
C ALA A 23 -8.80 5.73 1.26
N LEU A 24 -7.92 5.44 2.23
CA LEU A 24 -7.97 4.22 3.04
C LEU A 24 -7.82 4.47 4.55
N ASP A 25 -8.01 5.70 5.03
CA ASP A 25 -7.95 6.07 6.45
C ASP A 25 -6.62 5.66 7.15
N CYS A 26 -5.52 5.60 6.41
CA CYS A 26 -4.21 5.44 7.00
C CYS A 26 -3.78 6.72 7.74
N GLU A 27 -2.84 6.61 8.67
CA GLU A 27 -2.34 7.76 9.45
C GLU A 27 -0.82 7.84 9.38
N ILE A 28 -0.27 8.99 8.95
CA ILE A 28 1.18 9.20 8.91
C ILE A 28 1.72 9.25 10.34
N LEU A 29 2.69 8.38 10.64
CA LEU A 29 3.36 8.30 11.92
C LEU A 29 4.63 9.15 11.94
N LEU A 30 4.68 10.07 12.88
CA LEU A 30 5.89 10.89 13.12
C LEU A 30 6.92 10.14 13.99
N PRO A 31 8.22 10.45 13.87
CA PRO A 31 8.80 11.38 12.89
C PRO A 31 8.89 10.77 11.49
N GLU A 32 8.83 11.63 10.47
CA GLU A 32 9.21 11.24 9.11
C GLU A 32 10.64 10.72 9.08
N ARG A 33 10.97 9.91 8.08
CA ARG A 33 12.30 9.35 7.89
C ARG A 33 13.09 10.19 6.90
N ASP A 34 14.33 10.49 7.26
CA ASP A 34 15.34 11.09 6.39
C ASP A 34 16.68 10.40 6.72
N HIS A 35 16.91 9.29 6.04
CA HIS A 35 18.05 8.42 6.26
C HIS A 35 19.12 8.68 5.20
N HIS A 36 20.32 9.04 5.63
CA HIS A 36 21.45 9.30 4.76
C HIS A 36 22.77 8.91 5.43
N GLY A 37 23.85 8.90 4.67
CA GLY A 37 25.18 8.53 5.15
C GLY A 37 25.55 7.07 4.84
N ASP A 38 26.77 6.69 5.15
CA ASP A 38 27.38 5.41 4.74
C ASP A 38 26.62 4.18 5.25
N TRP A 39 25.99 4.29 6.40
CA TRP A 39 25.24 3.19 6.99
C TRP A 39 24.02 2.75 6.15
N VAL A 40 23.41 3.68 5.41
CA VAL A 40 22.28 3.37 4.50
C VAL A 40 22.76 2.49 3.35
N GLY A 41 23.91 2.85 2.77
CA GLY A 41 24.54 2.04 1.73
C GLY A 41 24.96 0.66 2.23
N GLN A 42 25.50 0.56 3.45
CA GLN A 42 25.86 -0.70 4.07
C GLN A 42 24.63 -1.59 4.33
N LEU A 43 23.52 -0.98 4.79
CA LEU A 43 22.28 -1.70 5.08
C LEU A 43 21.59 -2.21 3.82
N THR A 44 21.52 -1.36 2.79
CA THR A 44 20.74 -1.65 1.56
C THR A 44 21.56 -2.33 0.46
N GLY A 45 22.89 -2.29 0.54
CA GLY A 45 23.76 -2.72 -0.56
C GLY A 45 23.83 -1.72 -1.73
N ILE A 46 23.22 -0.53 -1.59
CA ILE A 46 23.17 0.51 -2.62
C ILE A 46 24.11 1.65 -2.24
N ALA A 47 25.25 1.75 -2.92
CA ALA A 47 26.26 2.77 -2.62
C ALA A 47 25.68 4.18 -2.74
N GLY A 48 25.83 5.00 -1.68
CA GLY A 48 25.33 6.37 -1.64
C GLY A 48 23.81 6.50 -1.60
N ALA A 49 23.10 5.46 -1.17
CA ALA A 49 21.65 5.53 -0.97
C ALA A 49 21.29 6.55 0.12
N ALA A 50 20.21 7.27 -0.12
CA ALA A 50 19.48 8.05 0.88
C ALA A 50 17.98 7.77 0.70
N ILE A 51 17.24 7.80 1.82
CA ILE A 51 15.86 7.40 1.87
C ILE A 51 15.06 8.47 2.62
N LYS A 52 13.94 8.90 2.04
CA LYS A 52 12.94 9.73 2.72
C LYS A 52 11.61 9.00 2.75
N GLY A 53 10.78 9.29 3.74
CA GLY A 53 9.46 8.69 3.80
C GLY A 53 8.84 8.68 5.18
N ALA A 54 7.82 7.84 5.34
CA ALA A 54 7.14 7.65 6.61
C ALA A 54 6.57 6.24 6.73
N HIS A 55 6.26 5.86 7.97
CA HIS A 55 5.34 4.77 8.24
C HIS A 55 3.92 5.30 8.34
N LEU A 56 2.98 4.56 7.81
CA LEU A 56 1.56 4.82 7.96
C LEU A 56 0.96 3.75 8.88
N ARG A 57 0.23 4.18 9.91
CA ARG A 57 -0.63 3.29 10.67
C ARG A 57 -1.75 2.79 9.77
N LEU A 58 -1.94 1.48 9.73
CA LEU A 58 -3.05 0.87 9.00
C LEU A 58 -4.35 1.01 9.80
N PRO A 59 -5.50 1.24 9.14
CA PRO A 59 -6.81 1.29 9.79
C PRO A 59 -7.13 -0.05 10.47
N GLY A 60 -7.92 0.00 11.56
CA GLY A 60 -8.33 -1.19 12.30
C GLY A 60 -7.28 -1.74 13.28
N TYR A 61 -6.07 -1.19 13.31
CA TYR A 61 -5.01 -1.57 14.25
C TYR A 61 -4.74 -0.44 15.25
N GLY A 62 -4.57 -0.80 16.52
CA GLY A 62 -4.13 0.11 17.57
C GLY A 62 -2.62 0.41 17.51
N GLU A 63 -2.11 1.08 18.54
CA GLU A 63 -0.68 1.31 18.71
C GLU A 63 0.11 0.00 18.65
N GLY A 64 1.20 0.00 17.88
CA GLY A 64 2.05 -1.18 17.70
C GLY A 64 1.51 -2.22 16.73
N GLY A 65 0.43 -1.95 15.99
CA GLY A 65 0.00 -2.73 14.83
C GLY A 65 1.01 -2.67 13.67
N PRO A 66 0.81 -3.49 12.62
CA PRO A 66 1.65 -3.42 11.43
C PRO A 66 1.44 -2.08 10.70
N THR A 67 2.47 -1.64 9.98
CA THR A 67 2.43 -0.37 9.23
C THR A 67 2.63 -0.60 7.74
N LEU A 68 2.20 0.37 6.94
CA LEU A 68 2.65 0.54 5.58
C LEU A 68 3.78 1.56 5.58
N GLU A 69 4.95 1.16 5.08
CA GLU A 69 6.11 2.03 4.99
C GLU A 69 6.22 2.53 3.55
N ILE A 70 6.22 3.85 3.35
CA ILE A 70 6.35 4.47 2.02
C ILE A 70 7.64 5.25 1.98
N PHE A 71 8.57 4.80 1.13
CA PHE A 71 9.90 5.37 1.01
C PHE A 71 10.21 5.82 -0.42
N GLU A 72 10.97 6.88 -0.53
CA GLU A 72 11.58 7.37 -1.75
C GLU A 72 13.10 7.27 -1.64
N TYR A 73 13.73 6.70 -2.66
CA TYR A 73 15.17 6.59 -2.75
C TYR A 73 15.73 7.65 -3.71
N ASN A 74 16.87 8.22 -3.36
CA ASN A 74 17.63 9.11 -4.27
C ASN A 74 18.22 8.38 -5.49
N ARG A 75 18.22 7.04 -5.47
CA ARG A 75 18.73 6.15 -6.53
C ARG A 75 17.72 5.02 -6.80
N PRO A 76 16.56 5.36 -7.36
CA PRO A 76 15.57 4.33 -7.70
C PRO A 76 16.06 3.48 -8.88
N SER A 77 15.55 2.28 -8.97
CA SER A 77 15.69 1.45 -10.18
C SER A 77 14.32 1.20 -10.79
N ASP A 78 14.26 1.25 -12.11
CA ASP A 78 13.03 0.97 -12.84
C ASP A 78 12.66 -0.51 -12.78
N CYS A 79 11.35 -0.77 -12.72
CA CYS A 79 10.79 -2.11 -12.88
C CYS A 79 9.58 -2.06 -13.81
N PRO A 80 9.21 -3.18 -14.44
CA PRO A 80 7.95 -3.26 -15.17
C PRO A 80 6.76 -2.94 -14.25
N PRO A 81 5.66 -2.36 -14.78
CA PRO A 81 4.47 -2.06 -13.98
C PRO A 81 3.96 -3.28 -13.21
N PRO A 82 3.43 -3.12 -11.99
CA PRO A 82 2.84 -4.20 -11.22
C PRO A 82 1.71 -4.90 -11.99
N ALA A 83 1.64 -6.24 -11.84
CA ALA A 83 0.57 -7.07 -12.39
C ALA A 83 0.22 -8.19 -11.41
N LEU A 84 -1.08 -8.54 -11.33
CA LEU A 84 -1.59 -9.55 -10.39
C LEU A 84 -0.95 -10.94 -10.58
N ASN A 85 -0.56 -11.27 -11.81
CA ASN A 85 0.00 -12.57 -12.17
C ASN A 85 1.53 -12.56 -12.33
N ARG A 86 2.22 -11.52 -11.87
CA ARG A 86 3.68 -11.46 -11.86
C ARG A 86 4.22 -12.06 -10.57
N TYR A 87 5.33 -12.79 -10.66
CA TYR A 87 6.00 -13.31 -9.48
C TYR A 87 6.45 -12.18 -8.54
N GLY A 88 6.25 -12.36 -7.24
CA GLY A 88 6.59 -11.41 -6.18
C GLY A 88 5.36 -10.90 -5.44
N LEU A 89 5.49 -9.76 -4.77
CA LEU A 89 4.37 -9.11 -4.09
C LEU A 89 3.39 -8.60 -5.14
N ALA A 90 2.14 -9.08 -5.10
CA ALA A 90 1.12 -8.76 -6.09
C ALA A 90 0.28 -7.55 -5.70
N HIS A 91 -0.26 -7.53 -4.48
CA HIS A 91 -1.17 -6.48 -4.01
C HIS A 91 -1.18 -6.37 -2.48
N LEU A 92 -1.74 -5.26 -2.00
CA LEU A 92 -2.18 -5.06 -0.62
C LEU A 92 -3.69 -5.23 -0.57
N ALA A 93 -4.23 -5.81 0.51
CA ALA A 93 -5.67 -5.97 0.68
C ALA A 93 -6.17 -5.25 1.93
N PHE A 94 -7.29 -4.53 1.79
CA PHE A 94 -8.00 -3.86 2.89
C PHE A 94 -9.42 -4.42 2.98
N GLU A 95 -9.79 -4.85 4.18
CA GLU A 95 -11.18 -5.17 4.48
C GLU A 95 -11.93 -3.88 4.81
N VAL A 96 -13.03 -3.64 4.10
CA VAL A 96 -13.80 -2.40 4.20
C VAL A 96 -15.29 -2.70 4.45
N PRO A 97 -16.02 -1.83 5.14
CA PRO A 97 -17.45 -2.05 5.40
C PRO A 97 -18.32 -1.99 4.13
N ASP A 98 -17.91 -1.23 3.13
CA ASP A 98 -18.58 -1.05 1.84
C ASP A 98 -17.55 -0.90 0.73
N VAL A 99 -17.48 -1.90 -0.16
CA VAL A 99 -16.47 -1.96 -1.24
C VAL A 99 -16.73 -0.91 -2.31
N GLU A 100 -18.00 -0.60 -2.62
CA GLU A 100 -18.33 0.42 -3.62
C GLU A 100 -18.02 1.83 -3.12
N ALA A 101 -18.36 2.14 -1.87
CA ALA A 101 -17.98 3.41 -1.24
C ALA A 101 -16.46 3.57 -1.14
N ALA A 102 -15.73 2.51 -0.77
CA ALA A 102 -14.27 2.51 -0.73
C ALA A 102 -13.66 2.73 -2.13
N ARG A 103 -14.21 2.09 -3.17
CA ARG A 103 -13.82 2.31 -4.57
C ARG A 103 -14.02 3.77 -4.99
N HIS A 104 -15.15 4.39 -4.68
CA HIS A 104 -15.41 5.80 -4.99
C HIS A 104 -14.36 6.71 -4.35
N ARG A 105 -14.11 6.58 -3.06
CA ARG A 105 -13.06 7.34 -2.34
C ARG A 105 -11.68 7.14 -2.96
N PHE A 106 -11.35 5.90 -3.33
CA PHE A 106 -10.07 5.55 -3.93
C PHE A 106 -9.85 6.25 -5.28
N ILE A 107 -10.89 6.32 -6.11
CA ILE A 107 -10.86 7.01 -7.41
C ILE A 107 -10.80 8.53 -7.21
N GLU A 108 -11.60 9.10 -6.30
CA GLU A 108 -11.59 10.53 -5.98
C GLU A 108 -10.23 11.01 -5.47
N ALA A 109 -9.53 10.17 -4.70
CA ALA A 109 -8.18 10.45 -4.24
C ALA A 109 -7.10 10.34 -5.34
N GLY A 110 -7.44 9.86 -6.54
CA GLY A 110 -6.52 9.77 -7.69
C GLY A 110 -6.12 8.37 -8.11
N GLY A 111 -6.70 7.34 -7.51
CA GLY A 111 -6.53 5.96 -7.95
C GLY A 111 -7.39 5.61 -9.17
N SER A 112 -7.33 4.36 -9.61
CA SER A 112 -8.09 3.87 -10.77
C SER A 112 -8.47 2.41 -10.62
N ASP A 113 -9.53 1.98 -11.31
CA ASP A 113 -9.90 0.57 -11.39
C ASP A 113 -8.85 -0.24 -12.16
N LEU A 114 -8.59 -1.46 -11.70
CA LEU A 114 -7.83 -2.46 -12.45
C LEU A 114 -8.75 -3.55 -13.02
N GLY A 115 -9.79 -3.92 -12.28
CA GLY A 115 -10.74 -4.95 -12.65
C GLY A 115 -12.18 -4.53 -12.35
N ALA A 116 -13.12 -5.47 -12.47
CA ALA A 116 -14.51 -5.23 -12.13
C ALA A 116 -14.76 -5.47 -10.65
N LEU A 117 -15.69 -4.69 -10.05
CA LEU A 117 -16.25 -5.01 -8.75
C LEU A 117 -17.16 -6.25 -8.88
N LEU A 118 -16.89 -7.26 -8.09
CA LEU A 118 -17.59 -8.54 -8.15
C LEU A 118 -18.04 -9.00 -6.77
N THR A 119 -19.18 -9.67 -6.73
CA THR A 119 -19.63 -10.44 -5.56
C THR A 119 -19.72 -11.90 -5.94
N ARG A 120 -19.06 -12.78 -5.17
CA ARG A 120 -18.95 -14.20 -5.47
C ARG A 120 -19.04 -15.07 -4.22
N PRO A 121 -19.77 -16.19 -4.26
CA PRO A 121 -19.65 -17.22 -3.25
C PRO A 121 -18.28 -17.91 -3.36
N VAL A 122 -17.67 -18.18 -2.21
CA VAL A 122 -16.44 -18.96 -2.08
C VAL A 122 -16.74 -20.18 -1.23
N ALA A 123 -16.60 -21.36 -1.81
CA ALA A 123 -16.95 -22.62 -1.16
C ALA A 123 -16.18 -22.78 0.17
N GLY A 124 -16.93 -22.96 1.26
CA GLY A 124 -16.37 -23.14 2.60
C GLY A 124 -15.90 -21.85 3.30
N ALA A 125 -16.08 -20.66 2.68
CA ALA A 125 -15.59 -19.40 3.25
C ALA A 125 -16.65 -18.27 3.29
N GLY A 126 -17.80 -18.41 2.60
CA GLY A 126 -18.84 -17.38 2.57
C GLY A 126 -18.95 -16.68 1.22
N THR A 127 -19.44 -15.45 1.23
CA THR A 127 -19.53 -14.60 0.03
C THR A 127 -18.59 -13.41 0.16
N ILE A 128 -17.75 -13.17 -0.86
CA ILE A 128 -16.87 -12.04 -0.92
C ILE A 128 -17.34 -11.02 -1.95
N THR A 129 -17.31 -9.74 -1.60
CA THR A 129 -17.36 -8.63 -2.54
C THR A 129 -15.97 -8.00 -2.58
N LEU A 130 -15.40 -7.81 -3.78
CA LEU A 130 -14.03 -7.30 -3.93
C LEU A 130 -13.83 -6.56 -5.24
N ILE A 131 -12.79 -5.73 -5.26
CA ILE A 131 -12.25 -5.08 -6.45
C ILE A 131 -10.74 -4.91 -6.32
N TYR A 132 -10.02 -5.05 -7.44
CA TYR A 132 -8.63 -4.63 -7.56
C TYR A 132 -8.55 -3.26 -8.22
N MET A 133 -7.72 -2.40 -7.65
CA MET A 133 -7.52 -1.01 -8.08
C MET A 133 -6.02 -0.70 -8.16
N ARG A 134 -5.67 0.43 -8.75
CA ARG A 134 -4.30 0.95 -8.78
C ARG A 134 -4.23 2.27 -8.04
N ASP A 135 -3.25 2.40 -7.16
CA ASP A 135 -2.88 3.70 -6.60
C ASP A 135 -2.26 4.61 -7.68
N PRO A 136 -2.00 5.90 -7.40
CA PRO A 136 -1.45 6.84 -8.39
C PRO A 136 -0.10 6.43 -8.99
N GLU A 137 0.66 5.58 -8.31
CA GLU A 137 1.95 5.06 -8.81
C GLU A 137 1.84 3.66 -9.45
N GLY A 138 0.62 3.10 -9.50
CA GLY A 138 0.31 1.84 -10.17
C GLY A 138 0.42 0.60 -9.28
N ASN A 139 0.69 0.73 -7.98
CA ASN A 139 0.62 -0.40 -7.07
C ASN A 139 -0.81 -0.91 -6.95
N ILE A 140 -0.95 -2.24 -6.82
CA ILE A 140 -2.26 -2.86 -6.82
C ILE A 140 -2.78 -2.97 -5.39
N VAL A 141 -4.01 -2.50 -5.20
CA VAL A 141 -4.73 -2.54 -3.92
C VAL A 141 -6.07 -3.27 -4.13
N GLU A 142 -6.37 -4.19 -3.23
CA GLU A 142 -7.67 -4.86 -3.15
C GLU A 142 -8.48 -4.23 -2.02
N SER A 143 -9.72 -3.85 -2.31
CA SER A 143 -10.74 -3.62 -1.29
C SER A 143 -11.69 -4.79 -1.28
N GLN A 144 -11.93 -5.38 -0.10
CA GLN A 144 -12.76 -6.56 0.06
C GLN A 144 -13.70 -6.48 1.25
N ARG A 145 -14.79 -7.24 1.17
CA ARG A 145 -15.73 -7.49 2.29
C ARG A 145 -16.22 -8.91 2.23
N TRP A 146 -16.15 -9.60 3.37
CA TRP A 146 -16.75 -10.92 3.56
C TRP A 146 -18.12 -10.81 4.21
N ILE A 147 -19.05 -11.64 3.73
CA ILE A 147 -20.38 -11.85 4.32
C ILE A 147 -20.45 -13.34 4.63
N GLU A 148 -20.66 -13.66 5.89
CA GLU A 148 -20.87 -15.03 6.37
C GLU A 148 -22.21 -15.61 5.89
#